data_a405150e22ec417164ce60611b8757c6
#
_entry.id   a405150e22ec417164ce60611b8757c6
#
_cell.length_a   1.000
_cell.length_b   1.000
_cell.length_c   1.000
_cell.angle_alpha   90.00
_cell.angle_beta   90.00
_cell.angle_gamma   90.00
#
_symmetry.space_group_name_H-M   'P 1'
#
loop_
_entity.id
_entity.type
_entity.pdbx_description
1 polymer ?
#
loop_
_entity_poly.entity_id
_entity_poly.type
_entity_poly.pdbx_seq_one_letter_code
_entity_poly.pdbx_strand_id
1 'polypeptide(L)'
;MSAAIQTELAAELFRKAHAAGRDRLDATELATLLQSLGLTLDPSNASGAAADLRISLNNTREFGLVLSAGLGGVDSDLDEGNFRRDRGSVYAAVELTDAADFLALFRRSVAYQRLAAAAARAGHDPDAALQAVFAALLDLGAAQATSGGLVLDSLELNPVRVGSGTVVA
;
A
#
# COMPACT_ATOMS: atom_id res chain seq x y z
N MET A 1 8.61 -3.97 14.41
CA MET A 1 9.93 -4.24 13.80
C MET A 1 10.54 -2.91 13.35
N SER A 2 11.85 -2.76 13.44
CA SER A 2 12.51 -1.53 12.96
C SER A 2 12.49 -1.48 11.43
N ALA A 3 12.35 -0.29 10.84
CA ALA A 3 12.40 -0.07 9.37
C ALA A 3 13.63 -0.73 8.71
N ALA A 4 14.78 -0.72 9.36
CA ALA A 4 15.99 -1.37 8.89
C ALA A 4 15.84 -2.90 8.72
N ILE A 5 15.15 -3.58 9.64
CA ILE A 5 14.92 -5.04 9.58
C ILE A 5 13.94 -5.37 8.43
N GLN A 6 12.93 -4.54 8.23
CA GLN A 6 11.96 -4.71 7.14
C GLN A 6 12.61 -4.57 5.78
N THR A 7 13.51 -3.60 5.64
CA THR A 7 14.30 -3.36 4.44
C THR A 7 15.23 -4.52 4.10
N GLU A 8 15.92 -5.05 5.10
CA GLU A 8 16.85 -6.17 4.91
C GLU A 8 16.10 -7.45 4.50
N LEU A 9 14.96 -7.73 5.13
CA LEU A 9 14.09 -8.85 4.78
C LEU A 9 13.58 -8.73 3.33
N ALA A 10 13.12 -7.56 2.93
CA ALA A 10 12.66 -7.32 1.55
C ALA A 10 13.78 -7.58 0.54
N ALA A 11 14.97 -7.06 0.78
CA ALA A 11 16.14 -7.27 -0.07
C ALA A 11 16.55 -8.74 -0.16
N GLU A 12 16.43 -9.50 0.91
CA GLU A 12 16.69 -10.94 0.93
C GLU A 12 15.66 -11.70 0.08
N LEU A 13 14.37 -11.41 0.23
CA LEU A 13 13.30 -12.03 -0.54
C LEU A 13 13.46 -11.76 -2.04
N PHE A 14 13.79 -10.53 -2.41
CA PHE A 14 14.03 -10.18 -3.83
C PHE A 14 15.24 -10.89 -4.39
N ARG A 15 16.36 -10.95 -3.65
CA ARG A 15 17.55 -11.69 -4.08
C ARG A 15 17.27 -13.19 -4.26
N LYS A 16 16.52 -13.78 -3.35
CA LYS A 16 16.12 -15.19 -3.42
C LYS A 16 15.25 -15.48 -4.64
N ALA A 17 14.24 -14.65 -4.90
CA ALA A 17 13.39 -14.78 -6.08
C ALA A 17 14.22 -14.68 -7.37
N HIS A 18 15.10 -13.68 -7.46
CA HIS A 18 15.96 -13.46 -8.61
C HIS A 18 16.95 -14.62 -8.82
N ALA A 19 17.59 -15.13 -7.77
CA ALA A 19 18.47 -16.29 -7.84
C ALA A 19 17.75 -17.57 -8.31
N ALA A 20 16.44 -17.67 -8.07
CA ALA A 20 15.58 -18.72 -8.60
C ALA A 20 15.06 -18.46 -10.03
N GLY A 21 15.54 -17.41 -10.70
CA GLY A 21 15.12 -17.03 -12.05
C GLY A 21 13.70 -16.45 -12.13
N ARG A 22 13.16 -15.95 -11.02
CA ARG A 22 11.81 -15.36 -10.95
C ARG A 22 11.90 -13.82 -10.91
N ASP A 23 10.97 -13.18 -11.60
CA ASP A 23 10.78 -11.72 -11.61
C ASP A 23 9.76 -11.24 -10.58
N ARG A 24 9.16 -12.18 -9.84
CA ARG A 24 8.14 -11.88 -8.82
C ARG A 24 8.28 -12.80 -7.60
N LEU A 25 7.80 -12.31 -6.47
CA LEU A 25 7.68 -13.11 -5.24
C LEU A 25 6.58 -14.16 -5.40
N ASP A 26 6.79 -15.31 -4.79
CA ASP A 26 5.71 -16.29 -4.63
C ASP A 26 4.75 -15.88 -3.48
N ALA A 27 3.64 -16.60 -3.32
CA ALA A 27 2.61 -16.27 -2.33
C ALA A 27 3.16 -16.28 -0.89
N THR A 28 4.09 -17.18 -0.57
CA THR A 28 4.68 -17.29 0.78
C THR A 28 5.65 -16.14 1.05
N GLU A 29 6.47 -15.80 0.08
CA GLU A 29 7.42 -14.69 0.14
C GLU A 29 6.66 -13.35 0.23
N LEU A 30 5.59 -13.18 -0.55
CA LEU A 30 4.71 -12.01 -0.47
C LEU A 30 4.04 -11.90 0.90
N ALA A 31 3.50 -13.01 1.42
CA ALA A 31 2.90 -13.03 2.76
C ALA A 31 3.90 -12.60 3.84
N THR A 32 5.14 -13.11 3.76
CA THR A 32 6.21 -12.76 4.68
C THR A 32 6.56 -11.26 4.60
N LEU A 33 6.66 -10.73 3.40
CA LEU A 33 6.90 -9.30 3.17
C LEU A 33 5.79 -8.45 3.78
N LEU A 34 4.52 -8.77 3.47
CA LEU A 34 3.36 -8.01 3.96
C LEU A 34 3.24 -8.05 5.48
N GLN A 35 3.47 -9.20 6.10
CA GLN A 35 3.50 -9.31 7.57
C GLN A 35 4.59 -8.42 8.17
N SER A 36 5.76 -8.32 7.54
CA SER A 36 6.82 -7.42 8.00
C SER A 36 6.43 -5.94 7.93
N LEU A 37 5.56 -5.59 6.98
CA LEU A 37 4.99 -4.24 6.82
C LEU A 37 3.78 -3.97 7.74
N GLY A 38 3.42 -4.93 8.61
CA GLY A 38 2.26 -4.81 9.51
C GLY A 38 0.91 -5.11 8.85
N LEU A 39 0.93 -5.71 7.65
CA LEU A 39 -0.25 -6.12 6.93
C LEU A 39 -0.56 -7.60 7.18
N THR A 40 -1.83 -7.93 7.36
CA THR A 40 -2.30 -9.31 7.45
C THR A 40 -2.94 -9.72 6.14
N LEU A 41 -2.55 -10.86 5.59
CA LEU A 41 -3.24 -11.43 4.42
C LEU A 41 -4.56 -12.08 4.85
N ASP A 42 -5.65 -11.76 4.16
CA ASP A 42 -6.91 -12.46 4.29
C ASP A 42 -7.10 -13.43 3.11
N PRO A 43 -6.95 -14.75 3.33
CA PRO A 43 -7.13 -15.73 2.27
C PRO A 43 -8.60 -15.92 1.86
N SER A 44 -9.54 -15.31 2.59
CA SER A 44 -10.97 -15.58 2.40
C SER A 44 -11.58 -14.92 1.17
N ASN A 45 -10.88 -14.02 0.48
CA ASN A 45 -11.39 -13.25 -0.66
C ASN A 45 -12.80 -12.65 -0.40
N ALA A 46 -13.14 -12.40 0.85
CA ALA A 46 -14.44 -11.91 1.27
C ALA A 46 -14.64 -10.49 0.73
N SER A 47 -15.08 -10.41 -0.50
CA SER A 47 -15.57 -9.17 -1.12
C SER A 47 -16.83 -8.73 -0.39
N GLY A 48 -16.89 -7.46 -0.03
CA GLY A 48 -18.14 -6.89 0.51
C GLY A 48 -17.98 -5.95 1.70
N ALA A 49 -16.77 -5.58 2.09
CA ALA A 49 -16.60 -4.49 3.05
C ALA A 49 -16.94 -3.15 2.37
N ALA A 50 -17.64 -2.29 3.11
CA ALA A 50 -18.16 -1.02 2.59
C ALA A 50 -17.10 -0.01 2.13
N ALA A 51 -15.80 -0.33 2.24
CA ALA A 51 -14.70 0.55 1.88
C ALA A 51 -13.41 -0.24 1.59
N ASP A 52 -13.39 -0.95 0.48
CA ASP A 52 -12.16 -1.55 -0.03
C ASP A 52 -11.25 -0.46 -0.63
N LEU A 53 -9.96 -0.53 -0.32
CA LEU A 53 -8.94 0.36 -0.86
C LEU A 53 -8.04 -0.39 -1.84
N ARG A 54 -7.43 0.35 -2.76
CA ARG A 54 -6.27 -0.08 -3.53
C ARG A 54 -5.09 0.79 -3.12
N ILE A 55 -3.99 0.15 -2.73
CA ILE A 55 -2.74 0.82 -2.39
C ILE A 55 -1.65 0.21 -3.26
N SER A 56 -0.81 1.02 -3.90
CA SER A 56 0.27 0.50 -4.71
C SER A 56 1.55 1.34 -4.63
N LEU A 57 2.68 0.67 -4.83
CA LEU A 57 3.97 1.26 -5.16
C LEU A 57 4.31 0.88 -6.60
N ASN A 58 4.53 1.86 -7.46
CA ASN A 58 4.91 1.64 -8.85
C ASN A 58 6.13 2.46 -9.22
N ASN A 59 7.08 1.83 -9.90
CA ASN A 59 8.26 2.52 -10.41
C ASN A 59 7.92 3.24 -11.72
N THR A 60 8.12 4.53 -11.73
CA THR A 60 7.88 5.40 -12.89
C THR A 60 9.19 5.96 -13.41
N ARG A 61 9.25 6.27 -14.70
CA ARG A 61 10.45 6.82 -15.33
C ARG A 61 10.80 8.21 -14.83
N GLU A 62 9.77 9.02 -14.54
CA GLU A 62 9.92 10.44 -14.21
C GLU A 62 10.16 10.67 -12.71
N PHE A 63 9.53 9.85 -11.85
CA PHE A 63 9.47 10.12 -10.41
C PHE A 63 10.02 8.97 -9.54
N GLY A 64 10.61 7.94 -10.16
CA GLY A 64 10.98 6.74 -9.42
C GLY A 64 9.77 6.03 -8.83
N LEU A 65 9.88 5.53 -7.61
CA LEU A 65 8.76 4.88 -6.94
C LEU A 65 7.71 5.89 -6.50
N VAL A 66 6.46 5.62 -6.87
CA VAL A 66 5.27 6.42 -6.56
C VAL A 66 4.33 5.59 -5.71
N LEU A 67 3.97 6.09 -4.54
CA LEU A 67 2.91 5.55 -3.70
C LEU A 67 1.57 6.08 -4.19
N SER A 68 0.58 5.20 -4.33
CA SER A 68 -0.80 5.58 -4.65
C SER A 68 -1.80 4.92 -3.71
N ALA A 69 -2.94 5.59 -3.50
CA ALA A 69 -4.07 5.06 -2.76
C ALA A 69 -5.39 5.57 -3.34
N GLY A 70 -6.37 4.68 -3.46
CA GLY A 70 -7.69 4.97 -4.03
C GLY A 70 -8.72 3.90 -3.72
N LEU A 71 -9.83 3.93 -4.46
CA LEU A 71 -10.86 2.90 -4.37
C LEU A 71 -10.30 1.54 -4.81
N GLY A 72 -10.65 0.50 -4.06
CA GLY A 72 -10.26 -0.87 -4.31
C GLY A 72 -11.44 -1.80 -4.55
N GLY A 73 -11.13 -3.09 -4.67
CA GLY A 73 -12.13 -4.12 -4.92
C GLY A 73 -12.91 -3.88 -6.22
N VAL A 74 -14.20 -4.13 -6.18
CA VAL A 74 -15.11 -3.96 -7.34
C VAL A 74 -15.29 -2.49 -7.76
N ASP A 75 -14.95 -1.55 -6.89
CA ASP A 75 -15.10 -0.12 -7.15
C ASP A 75 -13.82 0.51 -7.75
N SER A 76 -12.75 -0.27 -7.92
CA SER A 76 -11.48 0.24 -8.46
C SER A 76 -11.62 0.82 -9.86
N ASP A 77 -12.47 0.23 -10.70
CA ASP A 77 -12.70 0.69 -12.07
C ASP A 77 -13.52 1.99 -12.14
N LEU A 78 -14.23 2.33 -11.06
CA LEU A 78 -14.99 3.58 -10.98
C LEU A 78 -14.10 4.80 -10.78
N ASP A 79 -12.86 4.60 -10.32
CA ASP A 79 -11.94 5.67 -9.96
C ASP A 79 -11.39 6.40 -11.20
N GLU A 80 -11.16 5.67 -12.30
CA GLU A 80 -10.41 6.18 -13.46
C GLU A 80 -11.19 7.13 -14.37
N GLY A 81 -12.51 7.17 -14.33
CA GLY A 81 -13.31 7.96 -15.25
C GLY A 81 -14.43 8.79 -14.64
N ASN A 82 -14.81 8.51 -13.40
CA ASN A 82 -16.04 9.02 -12.80
C ASN A 82 -15.85 10.11 -11.74
N PHE A 83 -14.61 10.30 -11.26
CA PHE A 83 -14.33 11.31 -10.25
C PHE A 83 -13.45 12.44 -10.81
N ARG A 84 -13.62 13.63 -10.24
CA ARG A 84 -12.68 14.72 -10.47
C ARG A 84 -11.29 14.30 -10.01
N ARG A 85 -10.25 14.72 -10.72
CA ARG A 85 -8.85 14.35 -10.43
C ARG A 85 -8.40 14.66 -9.00
N ASP A 86 -9.03 15.67 -8.37
CA ASP A 86 -8.78 16.05 -6.99
C ASP A 86 -9.53 15.19 -5.94
N ARG A 87 -10.37 14.27 -6.38
CA ARG A 87 -11.20 13.39 -5.55
C ARG A 87 -10.98 11.90 -5.80
N GLY A 88 -10.30 11.55 -6.87
CA GLY A 88 -9.94 10.18 -7.21
C GLY A 88 -8.76 9.66 -6.39
N SER A 89 -8.04 8.70 -6.95
CA SER A 89 -6.79 8.18 -6.39
C SER A 89 -5.75 9.29 -6.21
N VAL A 90 -4.99 9.21 -5.13
CA VAL A 90 -3.90 10.12 -4.84
C VAL A 90 -2.56 9.45 -5.12
N TYR A 91 -1.58 10.26 -5.51
CA TYR A 91 -0.25 9.82 -5.93
C TYR A 91 0.80 10.73 -5.30
N ALA A 92 1.90 10.17 -4.82
CA ALA A 92 3.07 10.94 -4.41
C ALA A 92 4.35 10.14 -4.63
N ALA A 93 5.40 10.81 -5.12
CA ALA A 93 6.73 10.22 -5.20
C ALA A 93 7.26 9.93 -3.80
N VAL A 94 7.82 8.74 -3.60
CA VAL A 94 8.34 8.29 -2.29
C VAL A 94 9.37 9.25 -1.72
N GLU A 95 10.20 9.83 -2.57
CA GLU A 95 11.26 10.78 -2.16
C GLU A 95 10.73 12.17 -1.77
N LEU A 96 9.47 12.50 -2.07
CA LEU A 96 8.91 13.84 -1.93
C LEU A 96 7.77 13.90 -0.90
N THR A 97 7.50 12.82 -0.18
CA THR A 97 6.40 12.76 0.78
C THR A 97 6.79 11.95 2.02
N ASP A 98 6.08 12.19 3.10
CA ASP A 98 6.08 11.31 4.27
C ASP A 98 4.67 10.75 4.53
N ALA A 99 4.55 9.88 5.52
CA ALA A 99 3.28 9.21 5.81
C ALA A 99 2.18 10.16 6.30
N ALA A 100 2.55 11.24 6.98
CA ALA A 100 1.58 12.23 7.47
C ALA A 100 1.06 13.10 6.32
N ASP A 101 1.95 13.56 5.46
CA ASP A 101 1.61 14.35 4.26
C ASP A 101 0.80 13.51 3.27
N PHE A 102 1.18 12.25 3.05
CA PHE A 102 0.43 11.35 2.19
C PHE A 102 -0.97 11.06 2.75
N LEU A 103 -1.10 10.83 4.05
CA LEU A 103 -2.41 10.67 4.69
C LEU A 103 -3.26 11.95 4.57
N ALA A 104 -2.68 13.12 4.75
CA ALA A 104 -3.38 14.39 4.57
C ALA A 104 -3.90 14.56 3.13
N LEU A 105 -3.11 14.16 2.14
CA LEU A 105 -3.53 14.12 0.75
C LEU A 105 -4.65 13.10 0.52
N PHE A 106 -4.52 11.88 1.06
CA PHE A 106 -5.49 10.80 0.92
C PHE A 106 -6.85 11.14 1.55
N ARG A 107 -6.88 11.88 2.66
CA ARG A 107 -8.11 12.35 3.31
C ARG A 107 -9.03 13.17 2.39
N ARG A 108 -8.53 13.73 1.29
CA ARG A 108 -9.30 14.48 0.30
C ARG A 108 -10.02 13.60 -0.70
N SER A 109 -9.63 12.33 -0.81
CA SER A 109 -10.19 11.37 -1.78
C SER A 109 -11.56 10.84 -1.36
N VAL A 110 -12.34 10.39 -2.34
CA VAL A 110 -13.61 9.68 -2.11
C VAL A 110 -13.36 8.37 -1.37
N ALA A 111 -12.25 7.68 -1.66
CA ALA A 111 -11.89 6.44 -1.01
C ALA A 111 -11.76 6.62 0.51
N TYR A 112 -11.04 7.66 0.95
CA TYR A 112 -10.92 7.95 2.38
C TYR A 112 -12.27 8.33 3.01
N GLN A 113 -13.08 9.15 2.34
CA GLN A 113 -14.39 9.56 2.87
C GLN A 113 -15.33 8.37 3.11
N ARG A 114 -15.33 7.40 2.19
CA ARG A 114 -16.09 6.15 2.35
C ARG A 114 -15.54 5.30 3.51
N LEU A 115 -14.22 5.17 3.60
CA LEU A 115 -13.56 4.46 4.69
C LEU A 115 -13.87 5.11 6.05
N ALA A 116 -13.69 6.41 6.18
CA ALA A 116 -13.95 7.14 7.40
C ALA A 116 -15.42 7.02 7.86
N ALA A 117 -16.37 7.09 6.91
CA ALA A 117 -17.78 6.88 7.22
C ALA A 117 -18.10 5.44 7.68
N ALA A 118 -17.42 4.43 7.12
CA ALA A 118 -17.56 3.04 7.54
C ALA A 118 -16.92 2.81 8.92
N ALA A 119 -15.72 3.34 9.14
CA ALA A 119 -15.01 3.24 10.40
C ALA A 119 -15.75 3.94 11.57
N ALA A 120 -16.31 5.11 11.32
CA ALA A 120 -17.13 5.81 12.30
C ALA A 120 -18.37 5.01 12.74
N ARG A 121 -19.02 4.32 11.79
CA ARG A 121 -20.16 3.41 12.11
C ARG A 121 -19.70 2.20 12.91
N ALA A 122 -18.49 1.75 12.74
CA ALA A 122 -17.89 0.65 13.49
C ALA A 122 -17.21 1.11 14.81
N GLY A 123 -17.17 2.41 15.08
CA GLY A 123 -16.65 2.98 16.32
C GLY A 123 -15.13 3.03 16.41
N HIS A 124 -14.41 3.10 15.28
CA HIS A 124 -12.95 3.24 15.28
C HIS A 124 -12.47 4.34 14.33
N ASP A 125 -11.21 4.77 14.51
CA ASP A 125 -10.51 5.73 13.67
C ASP A 125 -9.50 4.98 12.78
N PRO A 126 -9.55 5.10 11.45
CA PRO A 126 -8.65 4.40 10.55
C PRO A 126 -7.28 5.06 10.40
N ASP A 127 -7.09 6.29 10.88
CA ASP A 127 -5.95 7.13 10.55
C ASP A 127 -4.62 6.56 11.03
N ALA A 128 -4.56 6.07 12.26
CA ALA A 128 -3.33 5.51 12.81
C ALA A 128 -2.88 4.26 12.04
N ALA A 129 -3.82 3.39 11.68
CA ALA A 129 -3.53 2.18 10.90
C ALA A 129 -3.08 2.52 9.47
N LEU A 130 -3.75 3.47 8.81
CA LEU A 130 -3.35 3.95 7.48
C LEU A 130 -1.97 4.59 7.50
N GLN A 131 -1.69 5.46 8.47
CA GLN A 131 -0.40 6.13 8.59
C GLN A 131 0.74 5.12 8.79
N ALA A 132 0.51 4.07 9.58
CA ALA A 132 1.49 3.01 9.79
C ALA A 132 1.79 2.24 8.48
N VAL A 133 0.76 1.91 7.70
CA VAL A 133 0.93 1.24 6.39
C VAL A 133 1.63 2.14 5.39
N PHE A 134 1.24 3.41 5.29
CA PHE A 134 1.91 4.36 4.39
C PHE A 134 3.37 4.55 4.79
N ALA A 135 3.69 4.67 6.08
CA ALA A 135 5.07 4.74 6.55
C ALA A 135 5.88 3.51 6.13
N ALA A 136 5.35 2.30 6.36
CA ALA A 136 6.03 1.07 6.00
C ALA A 136 6.28 0.93 4.48
N LEU A 137 5.32 1.34 3.65
CA LEU A 137 5.46 1.31 2.19
C LEU A 137 6.45 2.39 1.69
N LEU A 138 6.44 3.58 2.29
CA LEU A 138 7.40 4.64 1.97
C LEU A 138 8.81 4.24 2.37
N ASP A 139 9.00 3.63 3.55
CA ASP A 139 10.30 3.10 3.99
C ASP A 139 10.81 1.98 3.06
N LEU A 140 9.91 1.07 2.63
CA LEU A 140 10.25 0.05 1.63
C LEU A 140 10.70 0.69 0.32
N GLY A 141 9.98 1.70 -0.17
CA GLY A 141 10.30 2.40 -1.41
C GLY A 141 11.62 3.18 -1.33
N ALA A 142 11.85 3.91 -0.24
CA ALA A 142 13.09 4.66 -0.01
C ALA A 142 14.31 3.74 0.05
N ALA A 143 14.18 2.57 0.66
CA ALA A 143 15.24 1.58 0.72
C ALA A 143 15.61 1.02 -0.66
N GLN A 144 14.64 0.86 -1.56
CA GLN A 144 14.90 0.40 -2.92
C GLN A 144 15.68 1.43 -3.75
N ALA A 145 15.44 2.72 -3.54
CA ALA A 145 16.16 3.79 -4.22
C ALA A 145 17.66 3.80 -3.91
N THR A 146 18.07 3.30 -2.73
CA THR A 146 19.46 3.32 -2.26
C THR A 146 20.23 2.02 -2.49
N SER A 147 19.56 0.92 -2.80
CA SER A 147 20.19 -0.42 -2.75
C SER A 147 20.96 -0.84 -3.99
N GLY A 148 21.02 -0.02 -5.05
CA GLY A 148 21.88 -0.25 -6.23
C GLY A 148 21.79 -1.62 -6.93
N GLY A 149 20.78 -2.44 -6.60
CA GLY A 149 20.60 -3.81 -7.01
C GLY A 149 19.23 -4.05 -7.65
N LEU A 150 18.52 -5.07 -7.17
CA LEU A 150 17.16 -5.37 -7.62
C LEU A 150 16.20 -4.28 -7.17
N VAL A 151 15.48 -3.69 -8.10
CA VAL A 151 14.52 -2.62 -7.86
C VAL A 151 13.11 -3.17 -7.93
N LEU A 152 12.27 -2.78 -6.97
CA LEU A 152 10.85 -3.06 -7.01
C LEU A 152 10.22 -2.33 -8.21
N ASP A 153 9.62 -3.09 -9.14
CA ASP A 153 8.90 -2.51 -10.27
C ASP A 153 7.48 -2.12 -9.88
N SER A 154 6.75 -3.04 -9.28
CA SER A 154 5.42 -2.77 -8.75
C SER A 154 5.06 -3.66 -7.56
N LEU A 155 4.29 -3.10 -6.65
CA LEU A 155 3.57 -3.79 -5.59
C LEU A 155 2.15 -3.23 -5.55
N GLU A 156 1.15 -4.08 -5.77
CA GLU A 156 -0.25 -3.70 -5.66
C GLU A 156 -0.96 -4.52 -4.60
N LEU A 157 -1.69 -3.84 -3.75
CA LEU A 157 -2.55 -4.39 -2.70
C LEU A 157 -4.00 -4.01 -3.03
N ASN A 158 -4.82 -5.01 -3.40
CA ASN A 158 -6.20 -4.78 -3.81
C ASN A 158 -7.07 -6.05 -3.60
N PRO A 159 -8.04 -6.04 -2.71
CA PRO A 159 -8.44 -4.94 -1.83
C PRO A 159 -7.59 -4.85 -0.54
N VAL A 160 -7.49 -3.64 0.00
CA VAL A 160 -6.99 -3.39 1.36
C VAL A 160 -8.15 -2.97 2.24
N ARG A 161 -8.26 -3.56 3.43
CA ARG A 161 -9.28 -3.26 4.43
C ARG A 161 -8.67 -2.79 5.72
N VAL A 162 -9.24 -1.76 6.29
CA VAL A 162 -8.78 -1.18 7.55
C VAL A 162 -9.83 -1.46 8.63
N GLY A 163 -9.42 -2.25 9.63
CA GLY A 163 -10.20 -2.53 10.83
C GLY A 163 -9.71 -1.71 12.03
N SER A 164 -10.17 -2.06 13.22
CA SER A 164 -9.72 -1.44 14.47
C SER A 164 -8.27 -1.87 14.79
N GLY A 165 -7.30 -1.10 14.31
CA GLY A 165 -5.88 -1.33 14.57
C GLY A 165 -5.22 -2.42 13.70
N THR A 166 -5.92 -2.95 12.71
CA THR A 166 -5.38 -3.94 11.76
C THR A 166 -5.66 -3.52 10.32
N VAL A 167 -4.72 -3.82 9.43
CA VAL A 167 -4.89 -3.67 8.00
C VAL A 167 -4.74 -5.05 7.35
N VAL A 168 -5.71 -5.40 6.53
CA VAL A 168 -5.81 -6.69 5.85
C VAL A 168 -5.73 -6.45 4.34
N ALA A 169 -4.87 -7.20 3.66
CA ALA A 169 -4.67 -7.12 2.22
C ALA A 169 -4.97 -8.48 1.55
#